data_baf18e0a148d26af191d03d59b24bd25
#
_entry.id   baf18e0a148d26af191d03d59b24bd25
#
_cell.length_a   1.000
_cell.length_b   1.000
_cell.length_c   1.000
_cell.angle_alpha   90.00
_cell.angle_beta   90.00
_cell.angle_gamma   90.00
#
_symmetry.space_group_name_H-M   'P 1'
#
loop_
_entity.id
_entity.type
_entity.pdbx_description
1 polymer ?
#
loop_
_entity_poly.entity_id
_entity_poly.type
_entity_poly.pdbx_seq_one_letter_code
_entity_poly.pdbx_strand_id
1 'polypeptide(L)'
;MFVSELLQRIRFWKEADRIGPDMPYSHWRLHFKSTMLKLCKSKFKYFDDTAEFRPGAFAVCCSKISLGKRVIVRPSTMFFADPREGGAGITIEDDVMMGSGVHLYVHNHCFDSPDVPIIDQGYYASQEIVLKKGCWLGANVIVLPGVTIGENSVIGAGSMVTKSIPPKVLAAGSPAKVIRNIGESAR
;
A
#
# COMPACT_ATOMS: atom_id res chain seq x y z
N MET A 1 -2.39 -33.83 15.63
CA MET A 1 -2.46 -33.17 14.30
C MET A 1 -3.06 -31.77 14.43
N PHE A 2 -4.33 -31.57 14.74
CA PHE A 2 -4.99 -30.26 14.83
C PHE A 2 -4.31 -29.28 15.83
N VAL A 3 -3.94 -29.71 17.03
CA VAL A 3 -3.29 -28.84 18.06
C VAL A 3 -1.93 -28.32 17.57
N SER A 4 -1.13 -29.16 16.91
CA SER A 4 0.18 -28.74 16.37
C SER A 4 0.01 -27.74 15.23
N GLU A 5 -0.96 -27.93 14.36
CA GLU A 5 -1.30 -26.99 13.27
C GLU A 5 -1.78 -25.64 13.83
N LEU A 6 -2.63 -25.66 14.87
CA LEU A 6 -3.12 -24.46 15.51
C LEU A 6 -1.96 -23.65 16.14
N LEU A 7 -1.05 -24.32 16.86
CA LEU A 7 0.11 -23.67 17.46
C LEU A 7 1.05 -23.05 16.39
N GLN A 8 1.31 -23.77 15.29
CA GLN A 8 2.08 -23.27 14.17
C GLN A 8 1.39 -22.04 13.52
N ARG A 9 0.07 -22.09 13.34
CA ARG A 9 -0.69 -20.97 12.80
C ARG A 9 -0.67 -19.74 13.71
N ILE A 10 -0.84 -19.93 15.01
CA ILE A 10 -0.75 -18.84 16.00
C ILE A 10 0.65 -18.21 15.98
N ARG A 11 1.69 -19.03 15.90
CA ARG A 11 3.07 -18.55 15.79
C ARG A 11 3.26 -17.72 14.52
N PHE A 12 2.83 -18.23 13.37
CA PHE A 12 2.84 -17.50 12.09
C PHE A 12 2.12 -16.14 12.20
N TRP A 13 0.91 -16.10 12.78
CA TRP A 13 0.15 -14.85 12.92
C TRP A 13 0.84 -13.81 13.82
N LYS A 14 1.64 -14.25 14.79
CA LYS A 14 2.42 -13.36 15.66
C LYS A 14 3.64 -12.79 14.92
N GLU A 15 4.39 -13.67 14.26
CA GLU A 15 5.71 -13.38 13.71
C GLU A 15 5.66 -12.77 12.30
N ALA A 16 4.65 -13.10 11.51
CA ALA A 16 4.55 -12.63 10.14
C ALA A 16 4.60 -11.11 10.03
N ASP A 17 5.43 -10.62 9.11
CA ASP A 17 5.57 -9.19 8.78
C ASP A 17 4.41 -8.72 7.90
N ARG A 18 3.20 -8.85 8.43
CA ARG A 18 1.96 -8.45 7.73
C ARG A 18 0.84 -8.14 8.71
N ILE A 19 -0.11 -7.35 8.23
CA ILE A 19 -1.40 -7.05 8.89
C ILE A 19 -2.50 -7.22 7.85
N GLY A 20 -3.59 -7.89 8.21
CA GLY A 20 -4.72 -8.05 7.30
C GLY A 20 -5.85 -8.88 7.90
N PRO A 21 -7.00 -8.96 7.22
CA PRO A 21 -8.15 -9.77 7.64
C PRO A 21 -7.83 -11.26 7.80
N ASP A 22 -6.83 -11.76 7.06
CA ASP A 22 -6.33 -13.14 7.13
C ASP A 22 -5.40 -13.40 8.33
N MET A 23 -5.17 -12.37 9.16
CA MET A 23 -4.32 -12.41 10.36
C MET A 23 -5.16 -12.19 11.62
N PRO A 24 -6.07 -13.10 12.00
CA PRO A 24 -7.08 -12.86 13.04
C PRO A 24 -6.45 -12.52 14.40
N TYR A 25 -5.27 -13.07 14.72
CA TYR A 25 -4.55 -12.79 15.98
C TYR A 25 -4.19 -11.31 16.16
N SER A 26 -3.91 -10.59 15.07
CA SER A 26 -3.55 -9.17 15.10
C SER A 26 -4.68 -8.27 14.61
N HIS A 27 -5.55 -8.74 13.71
CA HIS A 27 -6.56 -7.93 13.04
C HIS A 27 -7.58 -7.31 14.01
N TRP A 28 -8.03 -8.02 15.04
CA TRP A 28 -8.97 -7.48 16.03
C TRP A 28 -8.43 -6.24 16.75
N ARG A 29 -7.08 -6.13 16.87
CA ARG A 29 -6.41 -5.00 17.52
C ARG A 29 -6.59 -3.68 16.78
N LEU A 30 -6.94 -3.74 15.49
CA LEU A 30 -7.18 -2.56 14.65
C LEU A 30 -8.50 -1.85 15.01
N HIS A 31 -9.41 -2.51 15.73
CA HIS A 31 -10.69 -1.93 16.14
C HIS A 31 -10.57 -0.91 17.29
N PHE A 32 -9.43 -0.87 17.98
CA PHE A 32 -9.20 0.02 19.13
C PHE A 32 -7.92 0.83 18.89
N LYS A 33 -8.02 2.17 19.02
CA LYS A 33 -6.92 3.09 18.69
C LYS A 33 -5.61 2.74 19.39
N SER A 34 -5.62 2.45 20.71
CA SER A 34 -4.42 2.15 21.49
C SER A 34 -3.73 0.86 21.04
N THR A 35 -4.50 -0.22 20.78
CA THR A 35 -3.95 -1.49 20.33
C THR A 35 -3.53 -1.44 18.86
N MET A 36 -4.24 -0.69 18.03
CA MET A 36 -3.85 -0.43 16.65
C MET A 36 -2.52 0.29 16.59
N LEU A 37 -2.35 1.40 17.30
CA LEU A 37 -1.08 2.14 17.35
C LEU A 37 0.07 1.26 17.84
N LYS A 38 -0.12 0.50 18.93
CA LYS A 38 0.91 -0.42 19.44
C LYS A 38 1.29 -1.48 18.40
N LEU A 39 0.31 -2.06 17.71
CA LEU A 39 0.53 -3.05 16.67
C LEU A 39 1.27 -2.45 15.48
N CYS A 40 0.76 -1.34 14.93
CA CYS A 40 1.34 -0.72 13.74
C CYS A 40 2.76 -0.22 13.98
N LYS A 41 3.02 0.45 15.11
CA LYS A 41 4.39 0.87 15.49
C LYS A 41 5.37 -0.29 15.66
N SER A 42 4.89 -1.48 16.05
CA SER A 42 5.75 -2.66 16.18
C SER A 42 6.05 -3.37 14.85
N LYS A 43 5.26 -3.11 13.80
CA LYS A 43 5.39 -3.81 12.51
C LYS A 43 5.86 -2.93 11.37
N PHE A 44 5.35 -1.69 11.27
CA PHE A 44 5.74 -0.79 10.19
C PHE A 44 7.16 -0.21 10.40
N LYS A 45 7.86 0.07 9.31
CA LYS A 45 9.14 0.78 9.34
C LYS A 45 9.02 2.11 10.08
N TYR A 46 7.95 2.84 9.81
CA TYR A 46 7.53 4.05 10.52
C TYR A 46 6.01 4.16 10.52
N PHE A 47 5.43 4.56 11.64
CA PHE A 47 3.99 4.78 11.79
C PHE A 47 3.76 5.95 12.74
N ASP A 48 3.24 7.07 12.22
CA ASP A 48 2.98 8.26 13.02
C ASP A 48 1.82 8.07 14.00
N ASP A 49 1.86 8.76 15.15
CA ASP A 49 0.84 8.70 16.20
C ASP A 49 -0.55 9.17 15.76
N THR A 50 -0.61 9.97 14.71
CA THR A 50 -1.85 10.49 14.12
C THR A 50 -2.33 9.69 12.91
N ALA A 51 -1.57 8.67 12.48
CA ALA A 51 -1.98 7.78 11.41
C ALA A 51 -2.97 6.72 11.89
N GLU A 52 -3.82 6.25 10.98
CA GLU A 52 -4.79 5.18 11.23
C GLU A 52 -4.65 4.07 10.20
N PHE A 53 -4.57 2.82 10.66
CA PHE A 53 -4.71 1.64 9.82
C PHE A 53 -6.00 0.91 10.23
N ARG A 54 -7.03 1.05 9.39
CA ARG A 54 -8.38 0.60 9.74
C ARG A 54 -8.59 -0.90 9.50
N PRO A 55 -9.50 -1.54 10.27
CA PRO A 55 -9.89 -2.93 10.02
C PRO A 55 -10.32 -3.15 8.57
N GLY A 56 -9.91 -4.27 7.97
CA GLY A 56 -10.17 -4.59 6.57
C GLY A 56 -9.12 -4.06 5.60
N ALA A 57 -8.16 -3.25 6.05
CA ALA A 57 -6.96 -2.93 5.28
C ALA A 57 -5.92 -4.06 5.39
N PHE A 58 -5.03 -4.13 4.41
CA PHE A 58 -4.05 -5.19 4.25
C PHE A 58 -2.65 -4.63 3.94
N ALA A 59 -1.61 -5.13 4.62
CA ALA A 59 -0.22 -4.78 4.35
C ALA A 59 0.69 -6.01 4.46
N VAL A 60 1.53 -6.21 3.46
CA VAL A 60 2.58 -7.24 3.41
C VAL A 60 3.93 -6.56 3.50
N CYS A 61 4.86 -7.13 4.28
CA CYS A 61 6.17 -6.57 4.57
C CYS A 61 6.07 -5.16 5.18
N CYS A 62 5.30 -5.09 6.27
CA CYS A 62 5.07 -3.85 7.02
C CYS A 62 6.39 -3.17 7.42
N SER A 63 7.45 -3.94 7.71
CA SER A 63 8.79 -3.43 8.06
C SER A 63 9.44 -2.57 6.95
N LYS A 64 8.88 -2.58 5.74
CA LYS A 64 9.34 -1.77 4.59
C LYS A 64 8.36 -0.66 4.22
N ILE A 65 7.34 -0.41 5.04
CA ILE A 65 6.30 0.58 4.78
C ILE A 65 6.34 1.68 5.83
N SER A 66 6.31 2.94 5.38
CA SER A 66 6.28 4.13 6.23
C SER A 66 4.98 4.91 6.02
N LEU A 67 4.30 5.28 7.11
CA LEU A 67 3.09 6.11 7.09
C LEU A 67 3.32 7.38 7.92
N GLY A 68 3.21 8.52 7.26
CA GLY A 68 3.36 9.85 7.85
C GLY A 68 2.12 10.31 8.64
N LYS A 69 2.16 11.58 9.05
CA LYS A 69 1.12 12.21 9.86
C LYS A 69 -0.22 12.25 9.13
N ARG A 70 -1.31 12.01 9.88
CA ARG A 70 -2.70 12.14 9.42
C ARG A 70 -3.07 11.23 8.23
N VAL A 71 -2.25 10.23 7.92
CA VAL A 71 -2.57 9.23 6.90
C VAL A 71 -3.63 8.27 7.43
N ILE A 72 -4.71 8.08 6.68
CA ILE A 72 -5.79 7.15 7.02
C ILE A 72 -5.87 6.06 5.95
N VAL A 73 -5.51 4.83 6.34
CA VAL A 73 -5.64 3.65 5.49
C VAL A 73 -7.03 3.04 5.69
N ARG A 74 -7.86 3.12 4.66
CA ARG A 74 -9.27 2.69 4.68
C ARG A 74 -9.41 1.17 4.42
N PRO A 75 -10.56 0.57 4.78
CA PRO A 75 -10.85 -0.83 4.45
C PRO A 75 -10.64 -1.14 2.96
N SER A 76 -10.28 -2.39 2.65
CA SER A 76 -9.97 -2.89 1.31
C SER A 76 -8.74 -2.27 0.63
N THR A 77 -8.02 -1.37 1.30
CA THR A 77 -6.74 -0.87 0.83
C THR A 77 -5.66 -1.92 1.04
N MET A 78 -4.79 -2.12 0.03
CA MET A 78 -3.78 -3.18 0.02
C MET A 78 -2.39 -2.63 -0.31
N PHE A 79 -1.43 -2.85 0.58
CA PHE A 79 -0.02 -2.49 0.40
C PHE A 79 0.82 -3.75 0.27
N PHE A 80 1.50 -3.90 -0.86
CA PHE A 80 2.37 -5.04 -1.15
C PHE A 80 3.81 -4.55 -1.35
N ALA A 81 4.58 -4.46 -0.24
CA ALA A 81 6.01 -4.29 -0.30
C ALA A 81 6.72 -5.63 -0.58
N ASP A 82 7.96 -5.58 -1.03
CA ASP A 82 8.70 -6.77 -1.47
C ASP A 82 9.33 -7.52 -0.28
N PRO A 83 8.98 -8.80 -0.04
CA PRO A 83 9.54 -9.60 1.04
C PRO A 83 11.01 -9.98 0.86
N ARG A 84 11.54 -9.92 -0.36
CA ARG A 84 12.92 -10.32 -0.65
C ARG A 84 13.93 -9.39 0.04
N GLU A 85 15.11 -9.91 0.31
CA GLU A 85 16.22 -9.10 0.83
C GLU A 85 16.54 -7.95 -0.15
N GLY A 86 16.80 -6.75 0.35
CA GLY A 86 17.00 -5.57 -0.49
C GLY A 86 15.78 -5.11 -1.30
N GLY A 87 14.65 -5.79 -1.20
CA GLY A 87 13.44 -5.45 -1.94
C GLY A 87 12.84 -4.12 -1.53
N ALA A 88 12.14 -3.49 -2.47
CA ALA A 88 11.56 -2.15 -2.33
C ALA A 88 10.40 -2.07 -1.35
N GLY A 89 10.24 -0.90 -0.74
CA GLY A 89 9.18 -0.56 0.19
C GLY A 89 8.16 0.45 -0.37
N ILE A 90 7.34 0.98 0.54
CA ILE A 90 6.32 1.99 0.25
C ILE A 90 6.50 3.14 1.24
N THR A 91 6.62 4.35 0.72
CA THR A 91 6.69 5.57 1.53
C THR A 91 5.45 6.41 1.31
N ILE A 92 4.67 6.64 2.37
CA ILE A 92 3.49 7.49 2.38
C ILE A 92 3.80 8.68 3.29
N GLU A 93 3.97 9.85 2.70
CA GLU A 93 4.30 11.07 3.44
C GLU A 93 3.08 11.64 4.19
N ASP A 94 3.27 12.77 4.89
CA ASP A 94 2.23 13.41 5.69
C ASP A 94 1.02 13.83 4.83
N ASP A 95 -0.16 13.84 5.44
CA ASP A 95 -1.39 14.40 4.87
C ASP A 95 -1.93 13.70 3.63
N VAL A 96 -1.43 12.52 3.31
CA VAL A 96 -1.92 11.74 2.17
C VAL A 96 -3.31 11.20 2.45
N MET A 97 -4.23 11.45 1.52
CA MET A 97 -5.60 10.95 1.58
C MET A 97 -5.78 9.79 0.61
N MET A 98 -6.43 8.72 1.06
CA MET A 98 -6.79 7.57 0.22
C MET A 98 -8.26 7.22 0.35
N GLY A 99 -8.92 6.97 -0.77
CA GLY A 99 -10.21 6.28 -0.80
C GLY A 99 -10.08 4.81 -0.37
N SER A 100 -11.19 4.10 -0.21
CA SER A 100 -11.17 2.66 0.01
C SER A 100 -10.67 1.92 -1.23
N GLY A 101 -10.06 0.74 -1.04
CA GLY A 101 -9.65 -0.12 -2.15
C GLY A 101 -8.45 0.41 -2.95
N VAL A 102 -7.59 1.25 -2.37
CA VAL A 102 -6.33 1.65 -3.02
C VAL A 102 -5.33 0.51 -2.94
N HIS A 103 -4.71 0.15 -4.06
CA HIS A 103 -3.71 -0.91 -4.14
C HIS A 103 -2.36 -0.36 -4.55
N LEU A 104 -1.30 -0.69 -3.79
CA LEU A 104 0.09 -0.31 -4.07
C LEU A 104 0.93 -1.57 -4.23
N TYR A 105 1.52 -1.79 -5.43
CA TYR A 105 2.34 -2.97 -5.74
C TYR A 105 3.76 -2.55 -6.14
N VAL A 106 4.78 -2.94 -5.38
CA VAL A 106 6.19 -2.58 -5.67
C VAL A 106 6.88 -3.54 -6.62
N HIS A 107 6.25 -4.65 -6.99
CA HIS A 107 6.80 -5.63 -7.94
C HIS A 107 5.70 -6.39 -8.68
N ASN A 108 6.07 -7.01 -9.80
CA ASN A 108 5.24 -7.90 -10.61
C ASN A 108 5.97 -9.20 -10.93
N HIS A 109 5.25 -10.26 -11.30
CA HIS A 109 5.83 -11.46 -11.87
C HIS A 109 6.47 -11.17 -13.24
N CYS A 110 7.56 -11.90 -13.56
CA CYS A 110 8.08 -11.94 -14.93
C CYS A 110 7.08 -12.69 -15.83
N PHE A 111 6.95 -12.23 -17.08
CA PHE A 111 6.07 -12.84 -18.09
C PHE A 111 6.69 -12.75 -19.50
N ASP A 112 8.04 -12.79 -19.59
CA ASP A 112 8.77 -12.57 -20.84
C ASP A 112 8.83 -13.83 -21.72
N SER A 113 8.68 -15.02 -21.11
CA SER A 113 8.67 -16.30 -21.85
C SER A 113 7.25 -16.78 -22.11
N PRO A 114 6.87 -17.00 -23.40
CA PRO A 114 5.56 -17.56 -23.71
C PRO A 114 5.43 -19.05 -23.39
N ASP A 115 6.55 -19.77 -23.25
CA ASP A 115 6.60 -21.22 -23.11
C ASP A 115 6.73 -21.69 -21.65
N VAL A 116 6.91 -20.76 -20.72
CA VAL A 116 7.08 -21.05 -19.28
C VAL A 116 5.88 -20.50 -18.51
N PRO A 117 5.24 -21.29 -17.63
CA PRO A 117 4.17 -20.77 -16.77
C PRO A 117 4.63 -19.53 -15.98
N ILE A 118 3.79 -18.51 -15.89
CA ILE A 118 4.14 -17.24 -15.22
C ILE A 118 4.65 -17.45 -13.79
N ILE A 119 4.05 -18.41 -13.07
CA ILE A 119 4.44 -18.72 -11.68
C ILE A 119 5.89 -19.18 -11.55
N ASP A 120 6.45 -19.75 -12.62
CA ASP A 120 7.82 -20.30 -12.66
C ASP A 120 8.84 -19.29 -13.18
N GLN A 121 8.41 -18.11 -13.69
CA GLN A 121 9.31 -17.10 -14.25
C GLN A 121 9.91 -16.16 -13.20
N GLY A 122 9.46 -16.22 -11.94
CA GLY A 122 9.91 -15.35 -10.86
C GLY A 122 9.34 -13.92 -10.93
N TYR A 123 10.14 -12.94 -10.52
CA TYR A 123 9.69 -11.55 -10.36
C TYR A 123 10.68 -10.58 -10.98
N TYR A 124 10.17 -9.50 -11.56
CA TYR A 124 11.00 -8.35 -11.90
C TYR A 124 11.60 -7.70 -10.64
N ALA A 125 12.64 -6.88 -10.83
CA ALA A 125 13.17 -6.06 -9.75
C ALA A 125 12.08 -5.15 -9.19
N SER A 126 11.95 -5.14 -7.86
CA SER A 126 10.99 -4.28 -7.20
C SER A 126 11.43 -2.82 -7.23
N GLN A 127 10.46 -1.89 -7.25
CA GLN A 127 10.70 -0.46 -7.28
C GLN A 127 9.81 0.24 -6.27
N GLU A 128 10.40 1.16 -5.48
CA GLU A 128 9.69 1.86 -4.43
C GLU A 128 8.50 2.67 -4.97
N ILE A 129 7.41 2.69 -4.20
CA ILE A 129 6.29 3.61 -4.42
C ILE A 129 6.38 4.73 -3.38
N VAL A 130 6.24 5.99 -3.84
CA VAL A 130 6.25 7.16 -2.98
C VAL A 130 4.98 7.98 -3.19
N LEU A 131 4.18 8.14 -2.15
CA LEU A 131 3.06 9.08 -2.12
C LEU A 131 3.51 10.34 -1.40
N LYS A 132 3.69 11.44 -2.13
CA LYS A 132 4.18 12.71 -1.60
C LYS A 132 3.10 13.44 -0.80
N LYS A 133 3.56 14.31 0.08
CA LYS A 133 2.73 15.07 1.01
C LYS A 133 1.47 15.64 0.37
N GLY A 134 0.33 15.48 1.05
CA GLY A 134 -0.96 16.06 0.66
C GLY A 134 -1.60 15.50 -0.60
N CYS A 135 -1.04 14.49 -1.27
CA CYS A 135 -1.68 13.91 -2.43
C CYS A 135 -2.96 13.14 -2.03
N TRP A 136 -3.88 13.04 -2.99
CA TRP A 136 -5.15 12.35 -2.79
C TRP A 136 -5.37 11.30 -3.87
N LEU A 137 -5.53 10.04 -3.46
CA LEU A 137 -5.93 8.93 -4.32
C LEU A 137 -7.41 8.63 -4.11
N GLY A 138 -8.19 8.68 -5.18
CA GLY A 138 -9.60 8.26 -5.17
C GLY A 138 -9.75 6.77 -4.85
N ALA A 139 -11.00 6.32 -4.65
CA ALA A 139 -11.27 4.90 -4.40
C ALA A 139 -10.82 4.00 -5.55
N ASN A 140 -10.35 2.78 -5.21
CA ASN A 140 -9.94 1.76 -6.16
C ASN A 140 -8.81 2.20 -7.13
N VAL A 141 -7.96 3.12 -6.72
CA VAL A 141 -6.75 3.47 -7.47
C VAL A 141 -5.71 2.36 -7.31
N ILE A 142 -5.09 1.96 -8.41
CA ILE A 142 -3.99 1.00 -8.44
C ILE A 142 -2.71 1.75 -8.83
N VAL A 143 -1.65 1.58 -8.03
CA VAL A 143 -0.34 2.19 -8.29
C VAL A 143 0.68 1.08 -8.53
N LEU A 144 1.37 1.15 -9.68
CA LEU A 144 2.35 0.17 -10.12
C LEU A 144 3.76 0.49 -9.62
N PRO A 145 4.70 -0.48 -9.72
CA PRO A 145 6.08 -0.33 -9.23
C PRO A 145 6.79 0.92 -9.75
N GLY A 146 7.58 1.57 -8.89
CA GLY A 146 8.43 2.71 -9.24
C GLY A 146 7.70 4.06 -9.37
N VAL A 147 6.40 4.11 -9.06
CA VAL A 147 5.60 5.32 -9.21
C VAL A 147 5.77 6.25 -8.00
N THR A 148 6.02 7.51 -8.29
CA THR A 148 5.89 8.62 -7.33
C THR A 148 4.65 9.46 -7.68
N ILE A 149 3.73 9.64 -6.72
CA ILE A 149 2.64 10.62 -6.84
C ILE A 149 3.12 11.94 -6.23
N GLY A 150 3.14 13.00 -7.03
CA GLY A 150 3.63 14.31 -6.64
C GLY A 150 2.80 14.99 -5.55
N GLU A 151 3.42 15.93 -4.85
CA GLU A 151 2.83 16.68 -3.74
C GLU A 151 1.53 17.39 -4.19
N ASN A 152 0.49 17.30 -3.33
CA ASN A 152 -0.83 17.91 -3.57
C ASN A 152 -1.48 17.53 -4.91
N SER A 153 -1.12 16.39 -5.50
CA SER A 153 -1.79 15.88 -6.71
C SER A 153 -2.98 15.00 -6.36
N VAL A 154 -3.93 14.93 -7.27
CA VAL A 154 -5.16 14.15 -7.14
C VAL A 154 -5.20 13.07 -8.20
N ILE A 155 -5.46 11.84 -7.79
CA ILE A 155 -5.70 10.72 -8.70
C ILE A 155 -7.19 10.35 -8.66
N GLY A 156 -7.86 10.44 -9.79
CA GLY A 156 -9.27 10.09 -9.93
C GLY A 156 -9.55 8.62 -9.58
N ALA A 157 -10.73 8.35 -9.01
CA ALA A 157 -11.13 6.99 -8.62
C ALA A 157 -11.07 6.01 -9.79
N GLY A 158 -10.72 4.74 -9.51
CA GLY A 158 -10.61 3.66 -10.52
C GLY A 158 -9.43 3.79 -11.48
N SER A 159 -8.50 4.72 -11.23
CA SER A 159 -7.34 4.91 -12.10
C SER A 159 -6.25 3.87 -11.87
N MET A 160 -5.51 3.53 -12.94
CA MET A 160 -4.28 2.74 -12.88
C MET A 160 -3.08 3.63 -13.16
N VAL A 161 -2.25 3.88 -12.16
CA VAL A 161 -1.07 4.75 -12.27
C VAL A 161 0.16 3.91 -12.62
N THR A 162 0.60 4.01 -13.87
CA THR A 162 1.73 3.24 -14.42
C THR A 162 3.01 4.06 -14.55
N LYS A 163 2.93 5.38 -14.36
CA LYS A 163 4.06 6.33 -14.43
C LYS A 163 3.90 7.38 -13.34
N SER A 164 5.00 7.94 -12.89
CA SER A 164 4.98 9.00 -11.87
C SER A 164 4.16 10.22 -12.33
N ILE A 165 3.44 10.80 -11.37
CA ILE A 165 2.57 11.95 -11.56
C ILE A 165 3.26 13.19 -10.98
N PRO A 166 3.38 14.29 -11.72
CA PRO A 166 3.98 15.53 -11.23
C PRO A 166 3.14 16.15 -10.09
N PRO A 167 3.70 17.09 -9.29
CA PRO A 167 2.97 17.75 -8.23
C PRO A 167 1.86 18.67 -8.76
N LYS A 168 0.83 18.90 -7.93
CA LYS A 168 -0.25 19.88 -8.13
C LYS A 168 -1.06 19.67 -9.42
N VAL A 169 -1.31 18.41 -9.79
CA VAL A 169 -2.14 18.06 -10.94
C VAL A 169 -3.30 17.15 -10.56
N LEU A 170 -4.34 17.17 -11.37
CA LEU A 170 -5.36 16.13 -11.45
C LEU A 170 -4.98 15.15 -12.56
N ALA A 171 -4.89 13.87 -12.23
CA ALA A 171 -4.69 12.79 -13.18
C ALA A 171 -5.76 11.72 -13.01
N ALA A 172 -6.17 11.07 -14.10
CA ALA A 172 -7.13 9.96 -14.05
C ALA A 172 -7.03 9.06 -15.28
N GLY A 173 -7.64 7.89 -15.19
CA GLY A 173 -7.76 6.91 -16.28
C GLY A 173 -6.92 5.66 -16.08
N SER A 174 -7.00 4.74 -17.06
CA SER A 174 -6.23 3.49 -17.10
C SER A 174 -5.62 3.33 -18.51
N PRO A 175 -4.33 3.65 -18.68
CA PRO A 175 -3.41 4.25 -17.71
C PRO A 175 -3.75 5.71 -17.36
N ALA A 176 -3.43 6.13 -16.13
CA ALA A 176 -3.68 7.48 -15.66
C ALA A 176 -2.86 8.51 -16.46
N LYS A 177 -3.51 9.60 -16.84
CA LYS A 177 -2.89 10.74 -17.54
C LYS A 177 -3.25 12.03 -16.80
N VAL A 178 -2.34 13.01 -16.85
CA VAL A 178 -2.61 14.35 -16.33
C VAL A 178 -3.73 14.98 -17.15
N ILE A 179 -4.75 15.49 -16.46
CA ILE A 179 -5.93 16.14 -17.06
C ILE A 179 -5.74 17.67 -17.02
N ARG A 180 -5.32 18.21 -15.86
CA ARG A 180 -5.11 19.65 -15.65
C ARG A 180 -4.27 19.94 -14.39
N ASN A 181 -3.81 21.15 -14.25
CA ASN A 181 -3.21 21.62 -13.01
C ASN A 181 -4.28 21.89 -11.93
N ILE A 182 -3.92 21.72 -10.64
CA ILE A 182 -4.75 22.14 -9.50
C ILE A 182 -4.73 23.67 -9.44
N GLY A 183 -5.92 24.27 -9.25
CA GLY A 183 -6.08 25.74 -9.27
C GLY A 183 -6.56 26.31 -10.62
N GLU A 184 -6.45 25.58 -11.70
CA GLU A 184 -7.12 25.94 -12.96
C GLU A 184 -8.60 25.53 -12.89
N SER A 185 -9.52 26.45 -13.20
CA SER A 185 -10.95 26.15 -13.26
C SER A 185 -11.23 25.06 -14.29
N ALA A 186 -12.03 24.07 -13.92
CA ALA A 186 -12.64 23.19 -14.90
C ALA A 186 -13.55 24.05 -15.79
N ARG A 187 -13.15 24.22 -17.06
CA ARG A 187 -14.04 24.80 -18.10
C ARG A 187 -14.97 23.72 -18.60
#